data_a3e171ec077b7905202ac0779ea73e5e
#
_entry.id   a3e171ec077b7905202ac0779ea73e5e
#
_cell.length_a   1.000
_cell.length_b   1.000
_cell.length_c   1.000
_cell.angle_alpha   90.00
_cell.angle_beta   90.00
_cell.angle_gamma   90.00
#
_symmetry.space_group_name_H-M   'P 1'
#
loop_
_entity.id
_entity.type
_entity.pdbx_description
1 polymer ?
#
loop_
_entity_poly.entity_id
_entity_poly.type
_entity_poly.pdbx_seq_one_letter_code
_entity_poly.pdbx_strand_id
1 'polypeptide(L)'
;MWRSNRCKRLERLRDVAVETNKLHAEAIGIPQSAAVTCVKPSGTVSQLVDSASGIHARHNPYYIRTVRADKKDPLAKAMVEAQFPVEDDVMKPEHTYVFSFPMKADPGAVFRTDMTAIEQLELWLKYQMHWCEHKPSVTITVKEHEWM
;
A
#
# COMPACT_ATOMS: atom_id res chain seq x y z
N MET A 1 20.27 -17.03 -11.50
CA MET A 1 20.91 -15.80 -12.05
C MET A 1 20.04 -14.54 -11.95
N TRP A 2 18.73 -14.58 -12.20
CA TRP A 2 17.81 -13.43 -12.12
C TRP A 2 17.58 -12.86 -10.70
N ARG A 3 17.62 -13.68 -9.66
CA ARG A 3 17.42 -13.25 -8.26
C ARG A 3 18.53 -12.34 -7.74
N SER A 4 19.80 -12.61 -8.11
CA SER A 4 20.96 -11.82 -7.65
C SER A 4 20.96 -10.37 -8.15
N ASN A 5 20.54 -10.11 -9.40
CA ASN A 5 20.54 -8.76 -9.98
C ASN A 5 19.49 -7.82 -9.39
N ARG A 6 18.32 -8.33 -8.96
CA ARG A 6 17.28 -7.51 -8.33
C ARG A 6 17.70 -7.05 -6.94
N CYS A 7 18.33 -7.91 -6.15
CA CYS A 7 18.83 -7.56 -4.82
C CYS A 7 19.91 -6.47 -4.90
N LYS A 8 20.90 -6.64 -5.76
CA LYS A 8 21.94 -5.63 -6.01
C LYS A 8 21.38 -4.28 -6.48
N ARG A 9 20.29 -4.30 -7.27
CA ARG A 9 19.61 -3.06 -7.68
C ARG A 9 18.94 -2.36 -6.50
N LEU A 10 18.27 -3.09 -5.62
CA LEU A 10 17.65 -2.52 -4.41
C LEU A 10 18.70 -1.92 -3.50
N GLU A 11 19.80 -2.61 -3.24
CA GLU A 11 20.92 -2.11 -2.44
C GLU A 11 21.49 -0.82 -3.04
N ARG A 12 21.79 -0.81 -4.34
CA ARG A 12 22.28 0.39 -5.02
C ARG A 12 21.32 1.57 -4.93
N LEU A 13 20.01 1.34 -5.11
CA LEU A 13 19.01 2.39 -4.99
C LEU A 13 18.90 2.92 -3.56
N ARG A 14 18.99 2.04 -2.55
CA ARG A 14 19.06 2.42 -1.15
C ARG A 14 20.28 3.31 -0.88
N ASP A 15 21.45 2.87 -1.30
CA ASP A 15 22.70 3.58 -1.07
C ASP A 15 22.69 4.98 -1.70
N VAL A 16 22.16 5.09 -2.94
CA VAL A 16 21.97 6.40 -3.59
C VAL A 16 20.99 7.28 -2.82
N ALA A 17 19.86 6.74 -2.34
CA ALA A 17 18.88 7.50 -1.57
C ALA A 17 19.47 8.03 -0.25
N VAL A 18 20.21 7.20 0.47
CA VAL A 18 20.87 7.57 1.73
C VAL A 18 21.94 8.65 1.51
N GLU A 19 22.79 8.49 0.50
CA GLU A 19 23.82 9.49 0.18
C GLU A 19 23.20 10.83 -0.28
N THR A 20 22.15 10.77 -1.10
CA THR A 20 21.41 11.97 -1.51
C THR A 20 20.82 12.69 -0.30
N ASN A 21 20.22 11.97 0.64
CA ASN A 21 19.69 12.56 1.87
C ASN A 21 20.78 13.26 2.68
N LYS A 22 21.94 12.63 2.83
CA LYS A 22 23.09 13.20 3.54
C LYS A 22 23.57 14.51 2.91
N LEU A 23 23.79 14.52 1.59
CA LEU A 23 24.24 15.69 0.86
C LEU A 23 23.26 16.87 0.96
N HIS A 24 21.96 16.59 0.80
CA HIS A 24 20.94 17.64 0.90
C HIS A 24 20.75 18.13 2.34
N ALA A 25 20.78 17.26 3.33
CA ALA A 25 20.69 17.64 4.74
C ALA A 25 21.85 18.59 5.12
N GLU A 26 23.07 18.27 4.69
CA GLU A 26 24.25 19.13 4.87
C GLU A 26 24.06 20.49 4.20
N ALA A 27 23.60 20.52 2.95
CA ALA A 27 23.40 21.75 2.18
C ALA A 27 22.37 22.70 2.80
N ILE A 28 21.34 22.18 3.46
CA ILE A 28 20.30 23.00 4.13
C ILE A 28 20.51 23.15 5.63
N GLY A 29 21.60 22.61 6.18
CA GLY A 29 22.00 22.79 7.57
C GLY A 29 21.15 22.04 8.60
N ILE A 30 20.59 20.89 8.25
CA ILE A 30 19.81 20.02 9.17
C ILE A 30 20.50 18.67 9.36
N PRO A 31 20.23 17.94 10.47
CA PRO A 31 20.68 16.56 10.62
C PRO A 31 20.14 15.66 9.51
N GLN A 32 20.96 14.71 9.04
CA GLN A 32 20.49 13.68 8.11
C GLN A 32 19.39 12.80 8.76
N SER A 33 18.48 12.27 7.95
CA SER A 33 17.44 11.35 8.43
C SER A 33 18.08 10.07 8.99
N ALA A 34 17.56 9.59 10.11
CA ALA A 34 18.01 8.34 10.74
C ALA A 34 17.68 7.10 9.88
N ALA A 35 16.63 7.17 9.08
CA ALA A 35 16.26 6.15 8.09
C ALA A 35 15.61 6.84 6.89
N VAL A 36 16.00 6.46 5.69
CA VAL A 36 15.57 7.06 4.43
C VAL A 36 14.66 6.14 3.65
N THR A 37 15.00 4.85 3.60
CA THR A 37 14.32 3.87 2.75
C THR A 37 13.45 2.90 3.53
N CYS A 38 12.20 2.75 3.10
CA CYS A 38 11.27 1.77 3.62
C CYS A 38 10.17 1.48 2.59
N VAL A 39 9.39 0.44 2.83
CA VAL A 39 8.10 0.20 2.16
C VAL A 39 6.98 0.45 3.16
N LYS A 40 6.19 1.47 2.92
CA LYS A 40 5.02 1.82 3.73
C LYS A 40 3.73 1.40 3.03
N PRO A 41 2.69 1.02 3.77
CA PRO A 41 1.37 0.88 3.18
C PRO A 41 0.86 2.26 2.77
N SER A 42 0.27 2.35 1.58
CA SER A 42 -0.44 3.55 1.14
C SER A 42 -1.94 3.32 1.27
N GLY A 43 -2.63 4.12 2.08
CA GLY A 43 -4.07 3.99 2.29
C GLY A 43 -4.88 4.32 1.03
N THR A 44 -4.72 5.53 0.52
CA THR A 44 -5.50 6.08 -0.58
C THR A 44 -4.72 6.29 -1.86
N VAL A 45 -3.46 6.70 -1.80
CA VAL A 45 -2.64 7.05 -2.98
C VAL A 45 -2.48 5.87 -3.94
N SER A 46 -2.29 4.65 -3.43
CA SER A 46 -2.20 3.46 -4.27
C SER A 46 -3.46 3.23 -5.12
N GLN A 47 -4.63 3.66 -4.63
CA GLN A 47 -5.88 3.53 -5.37
C GLN A 47 -6.01 4.55 -6.51
N LEU A 48 -5.41 5.73 -6.35
CA LEU A 48 -5.40 6.76 -7.41
C LEU A 48 -4.56 6.34 -8.62
N VAL A 49 -3.53 5.52 -8.39
CA VAL A 49 -2.61 5.04 -9.43
C VAL A 49 -2.81 3.56 -9.75
N ASP A 50 -3.92 2.97 -9.31
CA ASP A 50 -4.30 1.57 -9.47
C ASP A 50 -3.16 0.58 -9.18
N SER A 51 -2.45 0.79 -8.07
CA SER A 51 -1.39 -0.10 -7.60
C SER A 51 -1.73 -0.78 -6.28
N ALA A 52 -0.98 -1.82 -5.94
CA ALA A 52 -1.06 -2.43 -4.62
C ALA A 52 -0.44 -1.51 -3.55
N SER A 53 -0.88 -1.65 -2.30
CA SER A 53 -0.35 -0.91 -1.16
C SER A 53 0.99 -1.51 -0.71
N GLY A 54 2.10 -0.85 -1.02
CA GLY A 54 3.43 -1.34 -0.69
C GLY A 54 3.74 -2.70 -1.34
N ILE A 55 4.09 -3.69 -0.52
CA ILE A 55 4.35 -5.08 -0.96
C ILE A 55 3.19 -6.03 -0.69
N HIS A 56 2.00 -5.48 -0.38
CA HIS A 56 0.82 -6.31 -0.14
C HIS A 56 0.27 -6.85 -1.47
N ALA A 57 -0.06 -8.15 -1.50
CA ALA A 57 -0.87 -8.70 -2.58
C ALA A 57 -2.28 -8.10 -2.54
N ARG A 58 -2.91 -7.95 -3.69
CA ARG A 58 -4.31 -7.51 -3.75
C ARG A 58 -5.24 -8.60 -3.22
N HIS A 59 -6.36 -8.18 -2.64
CA HIS A 59 -7.29 -9.11 -2.01
C HIS A 59 -8.03 -9.97 -3.05
N ASN A 60 -8.68 -9.32 -4.01
CA ASN A 60 -9.49 -9.97 -5.05
C ASN A 60 -9.41 -9.21 -6.38
N PRO A 61 -9.68 -9.89 -7.53
CA PRO A 61 -9.78 -9.24 -8.84
C PRO A 61 -10.89 -8.18 -8.92
N TYR A 62 -12.00 -8.43 -8.23
CA TYR A 62 -13.14 -7.52 -8.11
C TYR A 62 -13.48 -7.32 -6.63
N TYR A 63 -13.77 -6.10 -6.25
CA TYR A 63 -14.11 -5.75 -4.87
C TYR A 63 -14.98 -4.49 -4.81
N ILE A 64 -15.67 -4.30 -3.71
CA ILE A 64 -16.38 -3.05 -3.40
C ILE A 64 -15.46 -2.23 -2.49
N ARG A 65 -15.08 -1.04 -2.95
CA ARG A 65 -14.39 -0.06 -2.12
C ARG A 65 -15.39 0.85 -1.47
N THR A 66 -15.39 0.91 -0.15
CA THR A 66 -16.18 1.86 0.61
C THR A 66 -15.35 3.08 1.01
N VAL A 67 -15.92 4.27 0.82
CA VAL A 67 -15.31 5.55 1.18
C VAL A 67 -16.25 6.29 2.10
N ARG A 68 -15.73 6.71 3.26
CA ARG A 68 -16.46 7.53 4.21
C ARG A 68 -16.29 9.01 3.91
N ALA A 69 -17.37 9.77 3.96
CA ALA A 69 -17.36 11.21 3.79
C ALA A 69 -18.29 11.89 4.80
N ASP A 70 -17.93 13.07 5.24
CA ASP A 70 -18.80 13.88 6.10
C ASP A 70 -20.06 14.31 5.33
N LYS A 71 -21.24 14.23 5.94
CA LYS A 71 -22.51 14.66 5.34
C LYS A 71 -22.56 16.15 4.97
N LYS A 72 -21.68 16.96 5.58
CA LYS A 72 -21.55 18.39 5.28
C LYS A 72 -20.66 18.66 4.06
N ASP A 73 -19.85 17.68 3.63
CA ASP A 73 -18.97 17.83 2.49
C ASP A 73 -19.78 18.14 1.21
N PRO A 74 -19.47 19.22 0.49
CA PRO A 74 -20.16 19.55 -0.76
C PRO A 74 -20.11 18.45 -1.82
N LEU A 75 -18.97 17.75 -1.91
CA LEU A 75 -18.81 16.62 -2.84
C LEU A 75 -19.71 15.46 -2.45
N ALA A 76 -19.81 15.13 -1.15
CA ALA A 76 -20.70 14.09 -0.66
C ALA A 76 -22.16 14.41 -0.99
N LYS A 77 -22.59 15.65 -0.81
CA LYS A 77 -23.94 16.11 -1.18
C LYS A 77 -24.21 15.96 -2.68
N ALA A 78 -23.29 16.41 -3.52
CA ALA A 78 -23.41 16.28 -4.97
C ALA A 78 -23.50 14.82 -5.41
N MET A 79 -22.78 13.90 -4.78
CA MET A 79 -22.85 12.47 -5.06
C MET A 79 -24.19 11.88 -4.66
N VAL A 80 -24.77 12.27 -3.53
CA VAL A 80 -26.12 11.86 -3.11
C VAL A 80 -27.16 12.37 -4.11
N GLU A 81 -27.10 13.63 -4.52
CA GLU A 81 -27.96 14.21 -5.55
C GLU A 81 -27.86 13.50 -6.88
N ALA A 82 -26.64 13.04 -7.25
CA ALA A 82 -26.40 12.22 -8.43
C ALA A 82 -26.80 10.74 -8.28
N GLN A 83 -27.47 10.38 -7.17
CA GLN A 83 -27.94 9.02 -6.87
C GLN A 83 -26.82 7.97 -6.82
N PHE A 84 -25.64 8.35 -6.36
CA PHE A 84 -24.57 7.39 -6.12
C PHE A 84 -24.96 6.41 -5.01
N PRO A 85 -24.55 5.13 -5.08
CA PRO A 85 -24.81 4.17 -4.00
C PRO A 85 -24.21 4.65 -2.68
N VAL A 86 -25.05 4.92 -1.71
CA VAL A 86 -24.70 5.50 -0.43
C VAL A 86 -25.50 4.88 0.71
N GLU A 87 -24.86 4.71 1.85
CA GLU A 87 -25.46 4.26 3.09
C GLU A 87 -25.00 5.18 4.23
N ASP A 88 -25.73 5.18 5.35
CA ASP A 88 -25.27 5.83 6.57
C ASP A 88 -24.20 4.98 7.28
N ASP A 89 -23.19 5.62 7.83
CA ASP A 89 -22.17 4.91 8.60
C ASP A 89 -22.75 4.32 9.89
N VAL A 90 -22.48 3.05 10.15
CA VAL A 90 -23.02 2.31 11.32
C VAL A 90 -22.63 2.95 12.65
N MET A 91 -21.42 3.55 12.73
CA MET A 91 -20.92 4.14 13.97
C MET A 91 -21.29 5.61 14.13
N LYS A 92 -21.52 6.33 13.03
CA LYS A 92 -21.82 7.76 13.00
C LYS A 92 -22.89 8.10 11.96
N PRO A 93 -24.11 7.54 12.07
CA PRO A 93 -25.13 7.67 11.03
C PRO A 93 -25.57 9.10 10.79
N GLU A 94 -25.53 9.96 11.81
CA GLU A 94 -25.94 11.38 11.69
C GLU A 94 -24.92 12.25 10.93
N HIS A 95 -23.66 11.82 10.83
CA HIS A 95 -22.58 12.66 10.35
C HIS A 95 -21.85 12.13 9.12
N THR A 96 -21.94 10.83 8.84
CA THR A 96 -21.07 10.20 7.86
C THR A 96 -21.86 9.36 6.86
N TYR A 97 -21.59 9.58 5.59
CA TYR A 97 -21.98 8.71 4.48
C TYR A 97 -20.90 7.68 4.19
N VAL A 98 -21.33 6.52 3.71
CA VAL A 98 -20.48 5.46 3.16
C VAL A 98 -20.85 5.24 1.70
N PHE A 99 -20.00 5.64 0.80
CA PHE A 99 -20.16 5.43 -0.64
C PHE A 99 -19.52 4.12 -1.06
N SER A 100 -20.18 3.35 -1.94
CA SER A 100 -19.72 2.05 -2.43
C SER A 100 -19.34 2.14 -3.90
N PHE A 101 -18.07 1.80 -4.21
CA PHE A 101 -17.52 1.83 -5.55
C PHE A 101 -17.15 0.41 -5.99
N PRO A 102 -17.74 -0.14 -7.08
CA PRO A 102 -17.26 -1.37 -7.67
C PRO A 102 -15.90 -1.14 -8.35
N MET A 103 -14.91 -1.91 -7.94
CA MET A 103 -13.53 -1.80 -8.41
C MET A 103 -13.09 -3.09 -9.09
N LYS A 104 -12.26 -2.94 -10.13
CA LYS A 104 -11.57 -4.04 -10.80
C LYS A 104 -10.07 -3.81 -10.67
N ALA A 105 -9.33 -4.83 -10.26
CA ALA A 105 -7.88 -4.76 -10.21
C ALA A 105 -7.26 -4.83 -11.62
N ASP A 106 -6.06 -4.25 -11.76
CA ASP A 106 -5.27 -4.34 -12.99
C ASP A 106 -5.06 -5.81 -13.41
N PRO A 107 -5.12 -6.15 -14.71
CA PRO A 107 -4.91 -7.51 -15.20
C PRO A 107 -3.57 -8.15 -14.82
N GLY A 108 -2.53 -7.36 -14.53
CA GLY A 108 -1.22 -7.82 -14.07
C GLY A 108 -1.07 -7.92 -12.55
N ALA A 109 -2.13 -7.68 -11.79
CA ALA A 109 -2.07 -7.67 -10.33
C ALA A 109 -1.82 -9.07 -9.76
N VAL A 110 -1.02 -9.12 -8.69
CA VAL A 110 -0.80 -10.33 -7.89
C VAL A 110 -1.82 -10.33 -6.74
N PHE A 111 -2.55 -11.42 -6.59
CA PHE A 111 -3.56 -11.59 -5.55
C PHE A 111 -3.04 -12.47 -4.41
N ARG A 112 -3.67 -12.36 -3.25
CA ARG A 112 -3.34 -13.18 -2.08
C ARG A 112 -3.47 -14.69 -2.33
N THR A 113 -4.29 -15.08 -3.31
CA THR A 113 -4.46 -16.48 -3.72
C THR A 113 -3.33 -17.01 -4.59
N ASP A 114 -2.56 -16.11 -5.23
CA ASP A 114 -1.49 -16.46 -6.17
C ASP A 114 -0.15 -16.73 -5.47
N MET A 115 -0.08 -16.44 -4.17
CA MET A 115 1.13 -16.61 -3.37
C MET A 115 0.85 -17.51 -2.17
N THR A 116 1.83 -18.32 -1.82
CA THR A 116 1.87 -19.02 -0.52
C THR A 116 2.32 -18.09 0.60
N ALA A 117 2.09 -18.46 1.85
CA ALA A 117 2.59 -17.71 3.01
C ALA A 117 4.12 -17.58 2.99
N ILE A 118 4.82 -18.65 2.58
CA ILE A 118 6.30 -18.67 2.46
C ILE A 118 6.77 -17.69 1.39
N GLU A 119 6.16 -17.66 0.20
CA GLU A 119 6.52 -16.72 -0.87
C GLU A 119 6.29 -15.26 -0.45
N GLN A 120 5.23 -14.97 0.31
CA GLN A 120 4.99 -13.66 0.89
C GLN A 120 6.07 -13.26 1.89
N LEU A 121 6.51 -14.19 2.76
CA LEU A 121 7.60 -13.99 3.71
C LEU A 121 8.95 -13.80 2.99
N GLU A 122 9.24 -14.57 1.95
CA GLU A 122 10.46 -14.40 1.14
C GLU A 122 10.48 -13.03 0.45
N LEU A 123 9.34 -12.56 -0.07
CA LEU A 123 9.22 -11.24 -0.66
C LEU A 123 9.49 -10.15 0.39
N TRP A 124 8.87 -10.25 1.56
CA TRP A 124 9.08 -9.34 2.68
C TRP A 124 10.56 -9.33 3.10
N LEU A 125 11.17 -10.49 3.31
CA LEU A 125 12.57 -10.63 3.72
C LEU A 125 13.51 -9.98 2.71
N LYS A 126 13.24 -10.15 1.41
CA LYS A 126 14.00 -9.52 0.34
C LYS A 126 14.02 -7.99 0.44
N TYR A 127 12.86 -7.35 0.65
CA TYR A 127 12.81 -5.90 0.83
C TYR A 127 13.41 -5.46 2.16
N GLN A 128 13.21 -6.24 3.23
CA GLN A 128 13.82 -5.98 4.53
C GLN A 128 15.35 -5.97 4.45
N MET A 129 15.95 -6.92 3.76
CA MET A 129 17.40 -7.04 3.69
C MET A 129 18.07 -6.07 2.72
N HIS A 130 17.44 -5.77 1.60
CA HIS A 130 18.11 -5.08 0.49
C HIS A 130 17.67 -3.64 0.27
N TRP A 131 16.50 -3.25 0.78
CA TRP A 131 15.95 -1.90 0.59
C TRP A 131 15.67 -1.17 1.90
N CYS A 132 15.04 -1.82 2.87
CA CYS A 132 14.48 -1.15 4.03
C CYS A 132 15.48 -0.99 5.17
N GLU A 133 15.57 0.21 5.74
CA GLU A 133 16.34 0.50 6.95
C GLU A 133 15.52 0.24 8.22
N HIS A 134 14.20 0.09 8.09
CA HIS A 134 13.32 -0.38 9.15
C HIS A 134 12.21 -1.28 8.58
N LYS A 135 11.51 -2.01 9.45
CA LYS A 135 10.56 -3.05 9.06
C LYS A 135 9.50 -2.56 8.04
N PRO A 136 9.41 -3.17 6.84
CA PRO A 136 8.31 -2.92 5.91
C PRO A 136 7.01 -3.53 6.43
N SER A 137 5.89 -2.88 6.13
CA SER A 137 4.56 -3.42 6.42
C SER A 137 4.23 -4.57 5.48
N VAL A 138 3.63 -5.62 6.02
CA VAL A 138 3.20 -6.80 5.25
C VAL A 138 1.99 -7.43 5.91
N THR A 139 1.12 -8.03 5.11
CA THR A 139 0.06 -8.94 5.54
C THR A 139 0.33 -10.29 4.91
N ILE A 140 0.48 -11.32 5.73
CA ILE A 140 0.68 -12.68 5.29
C ILE A 140 -0.65 -13.42 5.34
N THR A 141 -1.08 -13.92 4.20
CA THR A 141 -2.27 -14.78 4.11
C THR A 141 -1.82 -16.22 4.20
N VAL A 142 -2.24 -16.92 5.26
CA VAL A 142 -2.00 -18.35 5.46
C VAL A 142 -3.28 -19.09 5.08
N LYS A 143 -3.19 -20.01 4.12
CA LYS A 143 -4.32 -20.81 3.66
C LYS A 143 -4.49 -22.02 4.58
N GLU A 144 -5.69 -22.60 4.64
CA GLU A 144 -5.99 -23.72 5.53
C GLU A 144 -5.01 -24.89 5.37
N HIS A 145 -4.66 -25.25 4.15
CA HIS A 145 -3.71 -26.33 3.87
C HIS A 145 -2.25 -25.99 4.18
N GLU A 146 -1.94 -24.74 4.52
CA GLU A 146 -0.61 -24.28 4.94
C GLU A 146 -0.45 -24.27 6.49
N TRP A 147 -1.52 -24.60 7.22
CA TRP A 147 -1.48 -24.82 8.68
C TRP A 147 -0.94 -26.23 8.94
N MET A 148 0.20 -26.32 9.58
CA MET A 148 0.75 -27.59 10.10
C MET A 148 1.08 -27.46 11.57
#